data_e28df1db1e0fbfaa4cfe2fdd6d525a9a
#
_entry.id   e28df1db1e0fbfaa4cfe2fdd6d525a9a
#
_cell.length_a   1.000
_cell.length_b   1.000
_cell.length_c   1.000
_cell.angle_alpha   90.00
_cell.angle_beta   90.00
_cell.angle_gamma   90.00
#
_symmetry.space_group_name_H-M   'P 1'
#
loop_
_entity.id
_entity.type
_entity.pdbx_description
1 polymer ?
#
loop_
_entity_poly.entity_id
_entity_poly.type
_entity_poly.pdbx_seq_one_letter_code
_entity_poly.pdbx_strand_id
1 'polypeptide(L)'
;MVEESHYEDGRACMTNNSTSLARVVVRQIIESGVSDVVISPGSRNAPLSLAFFAAAQEKLIRIHVRIDERTAAYFALGLIKSTGRVVPIVCTSGTAVANYHPAVLEAHHTNLPLLVLTADRPAMLRKTGANQTTEQARIFGKAVRYFADVDGPVFPMELPLDSLRSGPVHLNLQFDEPLLPDADAEWLKQINVNPRSHKDRKKTGTLRLVGARGVVVIGHDRGGLSVDEISAFTKAIGWPVIAEDPLSFPDALAHASIFLASQEIRSTLTPQSVVVIGRTTLSRSINAFINLSPITYVVDKRIATVDSERSADRIFTQLPELQGVIHSEEWMAKWRKIADRAHKLIDSLDGWNEAVIAKTIAAEIANDTALFISSSRPIRDFEAFATPRTGVTTYANRGLAGIDGNISTALGIAFNHKSTIAVLGDLSFLHDLTGLINQEDINCRFIVINNDGGGIFSTLPQRGTTGFETVFGTPHGLNPAAIAQAMGINAVEINSLKDLVAQIKAPIKGISVVVCNVPNRESNADNLKSILDSLSAI
;
A
#
# COMPACT_ATOMS: atom_id res chain seq x y z
N MET A 1 -1.74 73.57 -32.76
CA MET A 1 -2.02 72.25 -33.32
C MET A 1 -0.82 71.38 -33.04
N VAL A 2 -0.94 70.53 -32.05
CA VAL A 2 0.08 69.54 -31.70
C VAL A 2 -0.57 68.19 -31.95
N GLU A 3 -0.02 67.42 -32.90
CA GLU A 3 -0.46 66.07 -33.25
C GLU A 3 -0.10 65.12 -32.12
N GLU A 4 -1.10 64.49 -31.52
CA GLU A 4 -0.92 63.34 -30.64
C GLU A 4 -0.64 62.11 -31.49
N SER A 5 0.59 61.62 -31.44
CA SER A 5 0.97 60.31 -32.00
C SER A 5 0.51 59.21 -31.06
N HIS A 6 -0.48 58.42 -31.47
CA HIS A 6 -0.82 57.15 -30.85
C HIS A 6 0.34 56.15 -31.00
N TYR A 7 1.06 55.87 -29.92
CA TYR A 7 1.89 54.67 -29.79
C TYR A 7 0.93 53.51 -29.49
N GLU A 8 0.63 52.69 -30.46
CA GLU A 8 0.13 51.34 -30.24
C GLU A 8 1.26 50.52 -29.62
N ASP A 9 1.09 50.21 -28.31
CA ASP A 9 2.00 49.37 -27.54
C ASP A 9 1.80 47.92 -28.00
N GLY A 10 2.56 47.50 -29.00
CA GLY A 10 2.64 46.11 -29.48
C GLY A 10 3.32 45.23 -28.46
N ARG A 11 2.69 45.04 -27.29
CA ARG A 11 3.08 43.95 -26.38
C ARG A 11 2.73 42.62 -27.06
N ALA A 12 3.70 42.02 -27.73
CA ALA A 12 3.64 40.62 -28.00
C ALA A 12 3.32 39.91 -26.66
N CYS A 13 2.25 39.15 -26.62
CA CYS A 13 1.85 38.36 -25.48
C CYS A 13 3.01 37.40 -25.16
N MET A 14 3.94 37.84 -24.27
CA MET A 14 4.99 36.97 -23.77
C MET A 14 4.31 35.94 -22.86
N THR A 15 4.13 34.74 -23.37
CA THR A 15 3.61 33.62 -22.59
C THR A 15 4.46 33.44 -21.32
N ASN A 16 3.81 33.50 -20.17
CA ASN A 16 4.43 33.26 -18.87
C ASN A 16 5.06 31.86 -18.84
N ASN A 17 6.37 31.77 -18.68
CA ASN A 17 7.12 30.51 -18.67
C ASN A 17 6.58 29.50 -17.66
N SER A 18 6.19 29.93 -16.46
CA SER A 18 5.61 29.08 -15.42
C SER A 18 4.26 28.50 -15.84
N THR A 19 3.42 29.30 -16.47
CA THR A 19 2.14 28.86 -17.07
C THR A 19 2.38 27.85 -18.19
N SER A 20 3.32 28.15 -19.10
CA SER A 20 3.63 27.28 -20.23
C SER A 20 4.18 25.93 -19.78
N LEU A 21 5.11 25.89 -18.81
CA LEU A 21 5.64 24.66 -18.22
C LEU A 21 4.52 23.82 -17.59
N ALA A 22 3.68 24.44 -16.76
CA ALA A 22 2.58 23.77 -16.09
C ALA A 22 1.59 23.14 -17.09
N ARG A 23 1.21 23.89 -18.13
CA ARG A 23 0.29 23.41 -19.19
C ARG A 23 0.88 22.24 -19.99
N VAL A 24 2.16 22.29 -20.35
CA VAL A 24 2.85 21.19 -21.05
C VAL A 24 2.85 19.94 -20.20
N VAL A 25 3.22 20.04 -18.92
CA VAL A 25 3.25 18.89 -17.98
C VAL A 25 1.85 18.29 -17.81
N VAL A 26 0.84 19.11 -17.52
CA VAL A 26 -0.53 18.63 -17.28
C VAL A 26 -1.12 18.01 -18.55
N ARG A 27 -0.89 18.61 -19.72
CA ARG A 27 -1.33 18.07 -21.00
C ARG A 27 -0.79 16.66 -21.23
N GLN A 28 0.53 16.45 -21.08
CA GLN A 28 1.15 15.14 -21.27
C GLN A 28 0.65 14.09 -20.27
N ILE A 29 0.40 14.50 -19.03
CA ILE A 29 -0.19 13.63 -18.01
C ILE A 29 -1.56 13.13 -18.47
N ILE A 30 -2.43 14.01 -18.95
CA ILE A 30 -3.76 13.67 -19.44
C ILE A 30 -3.65 12.81 -20.71
N GLU A 31 -2.83 13.19 -21.67
CA GLU A 31 -2.60 12.43 -22.92
C GLU A 31 -2.10 11.02 -22.66
N SER A 32 -1.36 10.79 -21.57
CA SER A 32 -0.90 9.45 -21.17
C SER A 32 -1.99 8.58 -20.51
N GLY A 33 -3.21 9.10 -20.32
CA GLY A 33 -4.35 8.37 -19.76
C GLY A 33 -4.46 8.42 -18.23
N VAL A 34 -3.75 9.34 -17.58
CA VAL A 34 -3.91 9.59 -16.14
C VAL A 34 -5.25 10.26 -15.88
N SER A 35 -6.02 9.72 -14.94
CA SER A 35 -7.39 10.16 -14.62
C SER A 35 -7.55 10.85 -13.27
N ASP A 36 -6.52 10.79 -12.42
CA ASP A 36 -6.58 11.26 -11.04
C ASP A 36 -5.28 12.00 -10.67
N VAL A 37 -5.39 13.07 -9.90
CA VAL A 37 -4.23 13.79 -9.33
C VAL A 37 -4.53 14.19 -7.89
N VAL A 38 -3.56 14.06 -7.00
CA VAL A 38 -3.67 14.51 -5.60
C VAL A 38 -2.85 15.77 -5.40
N ILE A 39 -3.47 16.83 -4.88
CA ILE A 39 -2.86 18.15 -4.75
C ILE A 39 -2.87 18.59 -3.29
N SER A 40 -1.70 18.99 -2.78
CA SER A 40 -1.59 19.74 -1.53
C SER A 40 -1.47 21.23 -1.82
N PRO A 41 -2.28 22.10 -1.17
CA PRO A 41 -2.32 23.52 -1.45
C PRO A 41 -0.99 24.22 -1.14
N GLY A 42 -0.59 25.17 -2.01
CA GLY A 42 0.56 26.01 -1.79
C GLY A 42 0.74 27.08 -2.87
N SER A 43 1.48 28.14 -2.59
CA SER A 43 1.64 29.25 -3.54
C SER A 43 2.51 28.86 -4.73
N ARG A 44 3.66 28.19 -4.50
CA ARG A 44 4.60 27.90 -5.60
C ARG A 44 4.06 26.90 -6.62
N ASN A 45 3.15 26.01 -6.21
CA ASN A 45 2.50 25.08 -7.14
C ASN A 45 1.24 25.64 -7.81
N ALA A 46 0.92 26.93 -7.64
CA ALA A 46 -0.25 27.56 -8.26
C ALA A 46 -0.34 27.32 -9.78
N PRO A 47 0.74 27.44 -10.58
CA PRO A 47 0.66 27.17 -12.02
C PRO A 47 0.16 25.76 -12.32
N LEU A 48 0.67 24.73 -11.63
CA LEU A 48 0.22 23.34 -11.78
C LEU A 48 -1.21 23.14 -11.30
N SER A 49 -1.51 23.64 -10.10
CA SER A 49 -2.83 23.45 -9.47
C SER A 49 -3.95 24.07 -10.32
N LEU A 50 -3.70 25.26 -10.88
CA LEU A 50 -4.68 25.94 -11.75
C LEU A 50 -4.78 25.28 -13.12
N ALA A 51 -3.68 24.75 -13.67
CA ALA A 51 -3.72 23.96 -14.90
C ALA A 51 -4.52 22.65 -14.71
N PHE A 52 -4.30 21.93 -13.63
CA PHE A 52 -5.10 20.76 -13.29
C PHE A 52 -6.56 21.12 -13.03
N PHE A 53 -6.82 22.24 -12.35
CA PHE A 53 -8.19 22.72 -12.13
C PHE A 53 -8.92 23.02 -13.44
N ALA A 54 -8.29 23.72 -14.39
CA ALA A 54 -8.85 23.97 -15.70
C ALA A 54 -9.18 22.64 -16.44
N ALA A 55 -8.27 21.68 -16.40
CA ALA A 55 -8.51 20.36 -16.99
C ALA A 55 -9.64 19.58 -16.29
N ALA A 56 -9.80 19.74 -14.98
CA ALA A 56 -10.88 19.10 -14.23
C ALA A 56 -12.26 19.72 -14.56
N GLN A 57 -12.34 21.03 -14.83
CA GLN A 57 -13.57 21.66 -15.30
C GLN A 57 -14.03 21.06 -16.65
N GLU A 58 -13.10 20.68 -17.52
CA GLU A 58 -13.36 19.97 -18.77
C GLU A 58 -13.53 18.44 -18.59
N LYS A 59 -13.56 17.95 -17.35
CA LYS A 59 -13.72 16.52 -16.99
C LYS A 59 -12.62 15.60 -17.56
N LEU A 60 -11.45 16.14 -17.82
CA LEU A 60 -10.30 15.39 -18.34
C LEU A 60 -9.52 14.67 -17.24
N ILE A 61 -9.61 15.16 -16.00
CA ILE A 61 -8.93 14.59 -14.82
C ILE A 61 -9.76 14.89 -13.56
N ARG A 62 -9.64 14.04 -12.52
CA ARG A 62 -10.20 14.30 -11.19
C ARG A 62 -9.12 14.83 -10.26
N ILE A 63 -9.47 15.83 -9.46
CA ILE A 63 -8.60 16.41 -8.46
C ILE A 63 -9.03 15.93 -7.07
N HIS A 64 -8.07 15.48 -6.30
CA HIS A 64 -8.20 15.15 -4.89
C HIS A 64 -7.36 16.14 -4.07
N VAL A 65 -7.96 16.89 -3.17
CA VAL A 65 -7.24 17.88 -2.36
C VAL A 65 -7.00 17.34 -0.96
N ARG A 66 -5.75 17.40 -0.50
CA ARG A 66 -5.33 17.02 0.85
C ARG A 66 -4.39 18.08 1.42
N ILE A 67 -4.68 18.58 2.62
CA ILE A 67 -3.91 19.66 3.24
C ILE A 67 -2.58 19.21 3.85
N ASP A 68 -2.45 17.93 4.20
CA ASP A 68 -1.23 17.30 4.72
C ASP A 68 -0.57 16.48 3.61
N GLU A 69 0.64 16.83 3.24
CA GLU A 69 1.34 16.21 2.12
C GLU A 69 1.62 14.72 2.34
N ARG A 70 1.90 14.30 3.57
CA ARG A 70 2.08 12.89 3.89
C ARG A 70 0.80 12.11 3.60
N THR A 71 -0.34 12.60 4.05
CA THR A 71 -1.65 11.95 3.80
C THR A 71 -2.01 12.00 2.32
N ALA A 72 -1.70 13.10 1.62
CA ALA A 72 -1.88 13.23 0.18
C ALA A 72 -1.14 12.12 -0.59
N ALA A 73 0.13 11.90 -0.26
CA ALA A 73 0.94 10.89 -0.93
C ALA A 73 0.45 9.47 -0.65
N TYR A 74 0.05 9.15 0.58
CA TYR A 74 -0.52 7.84 0.92
C TYR A 74 -1.91 7.62 0.33
N PHE A 75 -2.73 8.65 0.22
CA PHE A 75 -4.00 8.57 -0.49
C PHE A 75 -3.78 8.21 -1.98
N ALA A 76 -2.79 8.84 -2.61
CA ALA A 76 -2.40 8.49 -3.97
C ALA A 76 -1.94 7.02 -4.08
N LEU A 77 -1.20 6.48 -3.09
CA LEU A 77 -0.87 5.05 -3.08
C LEU A 77 -2.12 4.17 -3.04
N GLY A 78 -3.15 4.58 -2.30
CA GLY A 78 -4.44 3.88 -2.26
C GLY A 78 -5.13 3.86 -3.63
N LEU A 79 -5.17 5.00 -4.33
CA LEU A 79 -5.68 5.10 -5.70
C LEU A 79 -4.89 4.19 -6.66
N ILE A 80 -3.56 4.17 -6.55
CA ILE A 80 -2.70 3.32 -7.37
C ILE A 80 -2.96 1.84 -7.09
N LYS A 81 -3.02 1.44 -5.81
CA LYS A 81 -3.24 0.04 -5.41
C LYS A 81 -4.57 -0.52 -5.92
N SER A 82 -5.62 0.30 -5.95
CA SER A 82 -6.96 -0.11 -6.40
C SER A 82 -7.13 -0.08 -7.92
N THR A 83 -6.34 0.73 -8.65
CA THR A 83 -6.52 0.90 -10.10
C THR A 83 -5.35 0.38 -10.94
N GLY A 84 -4.16 0.26 -10.37
CA GLY A 84 -2.91 -0.02 -11.09
C GLY A 84 -2.42 1.15 -11.97
N ARG A 85 -3.07 2.31 -11.91
CA ARG A 85 -2.77 3.45 -12.78
C ARG A 85 -1.78 4.41 -12.14
N VAL A 86 -1.10 5.20 -12.97
CA VAL A 86 -0.25 6.31 -12.51
C VAL A 86 -1.10 7.35 -11.80
N VAL A 87 -0.66 7.82 -10.64
CA VAL A 87 -1.28 8.94 -9.93
C VAL A 87 -0.20 9.99 -9.61
N PRO A 88 -0.34 11.21 -10.13
CA PRO A 88 0.49 12.35 -9.76
C PRO A 88 0.14 12.87 -8.36
N ILE A 89 1.16 13.29 -7.61
CA ILE A 89 1.05 14.09 -6.40
C ILE A 89 1.73 15.44 -6.61
N VAL A 90 1.09 16.52 -6.16
CA VAL A 90 1.55 17.89 -6.38
C VAL A 90 1.66 18.63 -5.05
N CYS A 91 2.83 19.19 -4.76
CA CYS A 91 3.01 20.07 -3.61
C CYS A 91 3.85 21.32 -3.91
N THR A 92 3.83 22.24 -2.98
CA THR A 92 4.69 23.43 -2.98
C THR A 92 6.14 23.09 -2.59
N SER A 93 7.03 24.07 -2.55
CA SER A 93 8.44 23.93 -2.17
C SER A 93 8.64 23.79 -0.65
N GLY A 94 9.84 23.39 -0.26
CA GLY A 94 10.26 23.36 1.14
C GLY A 94 9.90 22.05 1.85
N THR A 95 9.38 22.13 3.08
CA THR A 95 9.05 20.95 3.92
C THR A 95 7.94 20.08 3.33
N ALA A 96 7.07 20.64 2.51
CA ALA A 96 6.04 19.91 1.76
C ALA A 96 6.63 18.71 1.01
N VAL A 97 7.74 18.93 0.31
CA VAL A 97 8.43 17.88 -0.46
C VAL A 97 8.93 16.76 0.45
N ALA A 98 9.52 17.11 1.61
CA ALA A 98 10.04 16.13 2.56
C ALA A 98 8.93 15.23 3.13
N ASN A 99 7.72 15.74 3.32
CA ASN A 99 6.57 15.00 3.82
C ASN A 99 6.08 13.90 2.85
N TYR A 100 6.42 13.96 1.58
CA TYR A 100 6.15 12.89 0.62
C TYR A 100 7.05 11.67 0.78
N HIS A 101 8.22 11.81 1.43
CA HIS A 101 9.26 10.78 1.43
C HIS A 101 8.80 9.41 1.94
N PRO A 102 8.03 9.29 3.03
CA PRO A 102 7.55 7.97 3.50
C PRO A 102 6.75 7.21 2.45
N ALA A 103 5.83 7.89 1.77
CA ALA A 103 5.03 7.28 0.71
C ALA A 103 5.85 6.95 -0.55
N VAL A 104 6.84 7.79 -0.90
CA VAL A 104 7.77 7.51 -2.00
C VAL A 104 8.60 6.26 -1.72
N LEU A 105 9.03 6.05 -0.47
CA LEU A 105 9.74 4.83 -0.06
C LEU A 105 8.83 3.60 -0.15
N GLU A 106 7.58 3.67 0.33
CA GLU A 106 6.61 2.58 0.20
C GLU A 106 6.36 2.25 -1.28
N ALA A 107 6.17 3.28 -2.14
CA ALA A 107 6.01 3.12 -3.58
C ALA A 107 7.25 2.49 -4.25
N HIS A 108 8.45 2.87 -3.80
CA HIS A 108 9.73 2.31 -4.29
C HIS A 108 9.80 0.81 -4.06
N HIS A 109 9.51 0.38 -2.84
CA HIS A 109 9.61 -1.02 -2.43
C HIS A 109 8.50 -1.91 -2.97
N THR A 110 7.37 -1.31 -3.40
CA THR A 110 6.23 -2.02 -4.01
C THR A 110 6.12 -1.81 -5.52
N ASN A 111 7.04 -1.05 -6.14
CA ASN A 111 7.02 -0.70 -7.57
C ASN A 111 5.72 0.01 -8.02
N LEU A 112 5.14 0.86 -7.16
CA LEU A 112 3.93 1.60 -7.50
C LEU A 112 4.26 2.81 -8.38
N PRO A 113 3.48 3.06 -9.46
CA PRO A 113 3.71 4.14 -10.40
C PRO A 113 3.28 5.51 -9.84
N LEU A 114 3.99 6.02 -8.85
CA LEU A 114 3.76 7.33 -8.24
C LEU A 114 4.53 8.41 -8.98
N LEU A 115 3.84 9.40 -9.55
CA LEU A 115 4.46 10.56 -10.19
C LEU A 115 4.52 11.73 -9.22
N VAL A 116 5.71 12.06 -8.75
CA VAL A 116 5.92 13.15 -7.78
C VAL A 116 6.25 14.43 -8.53
N LEU A 117 5.38 15.42 -8.44
CA LEU A 117 5.52 16.76 -9.03
C LEU A 117 5.74 17.76 -7.89
N THR A 118 6.96 18.24 -7.74
CA THR A 118 7.29 19.22 -6.71
C THR A 118 7.55 20.58 -7.34
N ALA A 119 6.79 21.58 -6.91
CA ALA A 119 7.08 22.95 -7.31
C ALA A 119 8.29 23.48 -6.57
N ASP A 120 9.17 24.16 -7.28
CA ASP A 120 10.37 24.77 -6.71
C ASP A 120 10.52 26.21 -7.18
N ARG A 121 11.35 26.96 -6.50
CA ARG A 121 11.88 28.24 -6.96
C ARG A 121 12.97 28.01 -8.00
N PRO A 122 13.27 29.02 -8.84
CA PRO A 122 14.41 28.96 -9.77
C PRO A 122 15.70 28.57 -9.03
N ALA A 123 16.51 27.71 -9.65
CA ALA A 123 17.71 27.13 -9.05
C ALA A 123 18.67 28.17 -8.46
N MET A 124 18.72 29.39 -9.06
CA MET A 124 19.56 30.49 -8.57
C MET A 124 19.20 30.95 -7.16
N LEU A 125 17.99 30.67 -6.68
CA LEU A 125 17.52 31.07 -5.35
C LEU A 125 17.79 30.02 -4.25
N ARG A 126 18.20 28.79 -4.60
CA ARG A 126 18.31 27.68 -3.64
C ARG A 126 19.33 27.89 -2.54
N LYS A 127 20.39 28.68 -2.78
CA LYS A 127 21.48 28.93 -1.81
C LYS A 127 21.51 30.36 -1.28
N THR A 128 20.43 31.10 -1.47
CA THR A 128 20.38 32.54 -1.09
C THR A 128 19.69 32.81 0.24
N GLY A 129 19.11 31.79 0.87
CA GLY A 129 18.27 31.98 2.05
C GLY A 129 16.86 32.50 1.71
N ALA A 130 16.45 32.43 0.45
CA ALA A 130 15.10 32.82 0.03
C ALA A 130 14.03 32.04 0.81
N ASN A 131 12.93 32.72 1.17
CA ASN A 131 11.86 32.14 1.99
C ASN A 131 11.33 30.84 1.37
N GLN A 132 11.12 29.80 2.20
CA GLN A 132 10.58 28.50 1.84
C GLN A 132 11.35 27.86 0.65
N THR A 133 12.66 27.98 0.66
CA THR A 133 13.58 27.45 -0.36
C THR A 133 14.59 26.52 0.30
N THR A 134 14.80 25.36 -0.29
CA THR A 134 15.80 24.38 0.16
C THR A 134 16.41 23.66 -1.04
N GLU A 135 17.45 22.88 -0.84
CA GLU A 135 17.99 21.98 -1.85
C GLU A 135 17.08 20.74 -1.97
N GLN A 136 15.96 20.91 -2.68
CA GLN A 136 15.00 19.82 -2.87
C GLN A 136 15.24 18.97 -4.13
N ALA A 137 16.16 19.41 -5.00
CA ALA A 137 16.60 18.61 -6.12
C ALA A 137 17.18 17.27 -5.61
N ARG A 138 16.69 16.15 -6.13
CA ARG A 138 17.08 14.79 -5.72
C ARG A 138 16.84 14.44 -4.24
N ILE A 139 15.93 15.12 -3.54
CA ILE A 139 15.65 14.88 -2.12
C ILE A 139 15.26 13.42 -1.82
N PHE A 140 14.64 12.72 -2.77
CA PHE A 140 14.27 11.31 -2.63
C PHE A 140 15.42 10.35 -2.96
N GLY A 141 16.58 10.83 -3.38
CA GLY A 141 17.77 10.03 -3.64
C GLY A 141 17.50 8.85 -4.59
N LYS A 142 17.81 7.64 -4.09
CA LYS A 142 17.61 6.37 -4.83
C LYS A 142 16.18 5.81 -4.73
N ALA A 143 15.30 6.45 -3.98
CA ALA A 143 13.92 6.00 -3.83
C ALA A 143 13.06 6.25 -5.09
N VAL A 144 13.55 7.01 -6.06
CA VAL A 144 12.88 7.23 -7.34
C VAL A 144 13.63 6.56 -8.49
N ARG A 145 12.88 6.10 -9.50
CA ARG A 145 13.43 5.44 -10.70
C ARG A 145 13.99 6.43 -11.72
N TYR A 146 13.45 7.64 -11.70
CA TYR A 146 13.86 8.73 -12.56
C TYR A 146 13.70 10.05 -11.82
N PHE A 147 14.58 10.99 -12.09
CA PHE A 147 14.55 12.35 -11.58
C PHE A 147 14.87 13.34 -12.68
N ALA A 148 14.11 14.44 -12.76
CA ALA A 148 14.46 15.61 -13.55
C ALA A 148 14.20 16.88 -12.74
N ASP A 149 15.11 17.85 -12.89
CA ASP A 149 14.96 19.23 -12.42
C ASP A 149 14.73 20.11 -13.65
N VAL A 150 13.51 20.64 -13.77
CA VAL A 150 13.01 21.29 -14.99
C VAL A 150 12.83 22.77 -14.77
N ASP A 151 13.51 23.60 -15.57
CA ASP A 151 13.58 25.05 -15.42
C ASP A 151 12.86 25.86 -16.50
N GLY A 152 12.12 25.21 -17.38
CA GLY A 152 11.35 25.87 -18.44
C GLY A 152 10.56 24.89 -19.28
N PRO A 153 9.72 25.41 -20.17
CA PRO A 153 8.90 24.59 -21.06
C PRO A 153 9.80 23.91 -22.11
N VAL A 154 10.23 22.70 -21.81
CA VAL A 154 10.92 21.84 -22.78
C VAL A 154 9.87 21.16 -23.63
N PHE A 155 9.85 21.42 -24.92
CA PHE A 155 8.89 20.80 -25.84
C PHE A 155 9.63 20.01 -26.93
N PRO A 156 9.24 18.73 -27.18
CA PRO A 156 8.31 17.93 -26.38
C PRO A 156 8.98 17.36 -25.12
N MET A 157 8.45 17.68 -23.94
CA MET A 157 8.83 16.98 -22.73
C MET A 157 8.09 15.63 -22.70
N GLU A 158 8.81 14.53 -22.69
CA GLU A 158 8.20 13.20 -22.56
C GLU A 158 8.18 12.77 -21.10
N LEU A 159 7.00 12.34 -20.64
CA LEU A 159 6.89 11.70 -19.33
C LEU A 159 7.68 10.38 -19.34
N PRO A 160 8.47 10.09 -18.29
CA PRO A 160 9.28 8.87 -18.21
C PRO A 160 8.40 7.65 -17.82
N LEU A 161 7.46 7.29 -18.70
CA LEU A 161 6.46 6.24 -18.47
C LEU A 161 7.09 4.86 -18.18
N ASP A 162 8.21 4.53 -18.84
CA ASP A 162 8.89 3.26 -18.59
C ASP A 162 9.49 3.20 -17.18
N SER A 163 9.99 4.31 -16.67
CA SER A 163 10.46 4.41 -15.28
C SER A 163 9.31 4.31 -14.28
N LEU A 164 8.16 4.93 -14.57
CA LEU A 164 6.95 4.85 -13.73
C LEU A 164 6.44 3.42 -13.58
N ARG A 165 6.59 2.57 -14.58
CA ARG A 165 6.20 1.15 -14.47
C ARG A 165 6.99 0.36 -13.43
N SER A 166 8.19 0.81 -13.13
CA SER A 166 9.09 0.15 -12.18
C SER A 166 9.11 0.81 -10.79
N GLY A 167 8.37 1.90 -10.59
CA GLY A 167 8.28 2.60 -9.32
C GLY A 167 8.12 4.11 -9.45
N PRO A 168 8.33 4.87 -8.37
CA PRO A 168 8.08 6.30 -8.35
C PRO A 168 9.08 7.09 -9.22
N VAL A 169 8.60 8.21 -9.75
CA VAL A 169 9.36 9.19 -10.55
C VAL A 169 9.20 10.57 -9.93
N HIS A 170 10.25 11.37 -9.93
CA HIS A 170 10.24 12.73 -9.41
C HIS A 170 10.58 13.75 -10.50
N LEU A 171 9.68 14.68 -10.72
CA LEU A 171 9.89 15.89 -11.53
C LEU A 171 9.85 17.10 -10.58
N ASN A 172 10.98 17.75 -10.40
CA ASN A 172 11.10 19.01 -9.68
C ASN A 172 10.94 20.15 -10.68
N LEU A 173 9.88 20.94 -10.55
CA LEU A 173 9.46 21.92 -11.54
C LEU A 173 9.72 23.33 -10.99
N GLN A 174 10.60 24.06 -11.66
CA GLN A 174 10.98 25.42 -11.25
C GLN A 174 9.96 26.43 -11.82
N PHE A 175 9.33 27.17 -10.94
CA PHE A 175 8.38 28.23 -11.28
C PHE A 175 8.88 29.59 -10.79
N ASP A 176 8.96 30.54 -11.70
CA ASP A 176 9.25 31.94 -11.41
C ASP A 176 7.98 32.79 -11.48
N GLU A 177 8.01 33.99 -10.96
CA GLU A 177 6.92 34.93 -11.07
C GLU A 177 6.71 35.44 -12.52
N PRO A 178 5.48 35.68 -12.94
CA PRO A 178 4.23 35.54 -12.21
C PRO A 178 3.74 34.08 -12.14
N LEU A 179 3.11 33.68 -10.99
CA LEU A 179 2.61 32.33 -10.77
C LEU A 179 1.15 32.15 -11.23
N LEU A 180 0.42 33.23 -11.47
CA LEU A 180 -0.95 33.16 -11.96
C LEU A 180 -0.94 32.98 -13.49
N PRO A 181 -1.81 32.11 -14.01
CA PRO A 181 -1.86 31.81 -15.43
C PRO A 181 -2.47 32.95 -16.23
N ASP A 182 -2.05 33.02 -17.49
CA ASP A 182 -2.74 33.83 -18.49
C ASP A 182 -4.13 33.27 -18.79
N ALA A 183 -5.07 34.14 -19.22
CA ALA A 183 -6.48 33.79 -19.45
C ALA A 183 -6.73 32.94 -20.72
N ASP A 184 -5.75 32.18 -21.22
CA ASP A 184 -5.90 31.35 -22.41
C ASP A 184 -6.32 29.92 -22.05
N ALA A 185 -7.50 29.48 -22.54
CA ALA A 185 -8.02 28.11 -22.38
C ALA A 185 -7.76 27.23 -23.62
N GLU A 186 -7.16 27.77 -24.70
CA GLU A 186 -6.94 27.02 -25.95
C GLU A 186 -6.03 25.81 -25.81
N TRP A 187 -5.16 25.79 -24.78
CA TRP A 187 -4.21 24.70 -24.52
C TRP A 187 -4.87 23.35 -24.20
N LEU A 188 -6.15 23.34 -23.80
CA LEU A 188 -6.95 22.11 -23.54
C LEU A 188 -7.62 21.56 -24.80
N LYS A 189 -7.62 22.32 -25.91
CA LYS A 189 -8.20 21.84 -27.16
C LYS A 189 -7.36 20.72 -27.78
N GLN A 190 -8.03 19.76 -28.40
CA GLN A 190 -7.40 18.64 -29.12
C GLN A 190 -6.48 17.73 -28.27
N ILE A 191 -6.83 17.55 -26.97
CA ILE A 191 -6.17 16.53 -26.17
C ILE A 191 -6.59 15.15 -26.65
N ASN A 192 -5.63 14.37 -27.15
CA ASN A 192 -5.85 12.99 -27.55
C ASN A 192 -5.33 12.05 -26.45
N VAL A 193 -6.24 11.47 -25.66
CA VAL A 193 -5.87 10.46 -24.66
C VAL A 193 -5.45 9.19 -25.38
N ASN A 194 -4.16 8.86 -25.30
CA ASN A 194 -3.58 7.66 -25.90
C ASN A 194 -2.80 6.89 -24.85
N PRO A 195 -3.47 6.05 -24.04
CA PRO A 195 -2.78 5.20 -23.07
C PRO A 195 -1.82 4.26 -23.81
N ARG A 196 -0.52 4.47 -23.66
CA ARG A 196 0.48 3.59 -24.26
C ARG A 196 0.37 2.19 -23.64
N SER A 197 -0.29 1.29 -24.35
CA SER A 197 -0.29 -0.13 -24.03
C SER A 197 1.05 -0.76 -24.43
N HIS A 198 1.82 -1.23 -23.48
CA HIS A 198 3.04 -1.98 -23.75
C HIS A 198 2.77 -3.46 -23.54
N LYS A 199 2.98 -4.27 -24.54
CA LYS A 199 3.00 -5.73 -24.39
C LYS A 199 4.39 -6.12 -23.85
N ASP A 200 4.45 -6.49 -22.58
CA ASP A 200 5.64 -7.09 -21.99
C ASP A 200 6.00 -8.38 -22.76
N ARG A 201 6.96 -8.29 -23.66
CA ARG A 201 7.56 -9.45 -24.33
C ARG A 201 8.72 -9.98 -23.47
N LYS A 202 8.44 -10.44 -22.27
CA LYS A 202 9.47 -11.14 -21.49
C LYS A 202 9.44 -12.62 -21.80
N LYS A 203 10.62 -13.22 -22.01
CA LYS A 203 10.74 -14.67 -22.15
C LYS A 203 10.45 -15.30 -20.79
N THR A 204 9.41 -16.10 -20.69
CA THR A 204 9.15 -16.95 -19.53
C THR A 204 10.28 -17.97 -19.40
N GLY A 205 10.89 -18.05 -18.24
CA GLY A 205 11.87 -19.10 -17.96
C GLY A 205 11.16 -20.43 -17.69
N THR A 206 11.88 -21.53 -17.82
CA THR A 206 11.38 -22.85 -17.46
C THR A 206 11.85 -23.24 -16.07
N LEU A 207 10.93 -23.69 -15.21
CA LEU A 207 11.22 -24.30 -13.92
C LEU A 207 11.08 -25.82 -14.04
N ARG A 208 12.22 -26.52 -13.95
CA ARG A 208 12.22 -27.96 -13.80
C ARG A 208 12.13 -28.30 -12.32
N LEU A 209 11.02 -28.95 -11.95
CA LEU A 209 10.75 -29.32 -10.57
C LEU A 209 11.60 -30.52 -10.14
N VAL A 210 12.04 -30.48 -8.89
CA VAL A 210 12.84 -31.56 -8.28
C VAL A 210 12.06 -32.13 -7.11
N GLY A 211 11.74 -33.44 -7.21
CA GLY A 211 11.07 -34.18 -6.16
C GLY A 211 9.56 -33.95 -6.08
N ALA A 212 8.91 -34.78 -5.27
CA ALA A 212 7.46 -34.78 -5.08
C ALA A 212 6.99 -34.01 -3.82
N ARG A 213 7.92 -33.63 -2.94
CA ARG A 213 7.62 -32.93 -1.68
C ARG A 213 7.95 -31.44 -1.80
N GLY A 214 7.23 -30.76 -2.68
CA GLY A 214 7.36 -29.31 -2.82
C GLY A 214 6.27 -28.56 -2.07
N VAL A 215 6.48 -27.26 -1.86
CA VAL A 215 5.52 -26.32 -1.26
C VAL A 215 5.58 -24.98 -2.00
N VAL A 216 4.44 -24.35 -2.20
CA VAL A 216 4.36 -22.96 -2.69
C VAL A 216 4.06 -22.06 -1.50
N VAL A 217 4.87 -21.02 -1.33
CA VAL A 217 4.70 -19.98 -0.32
C VAL A 217 4.39 -18.66 -1.04
N ILE A 218 3.25 -18.05 -0.75
CA ILE A 218 2.82 -16.79 -1.35
C ILE A 218 2.96 -15.69 -0.31
N GLY A 219 3.85 -14.73 -0.57
CA GLY A 219 4.00 -13.55 0.27
C GLY A 219 2.81 -12.59 0.14
N HIS A 220 2.55 -11.81 1.18
CA HIS A 220 1.49 -10.78 1.12
C HIS A 220 1.79 -9.73 0.04
N ASP A 221 3.05 -9.41 -0.17
CA ASP A 221 3.51 -8.61 -1.29
C ASP A 221 3.84 -9.52 -2.48
N ARG A 222 2.89 -9.63 -3.40
CA ARG A 222 2.91 -10.57 -4.53
C ARG A 222 3.85 -10.20 -5.68
N GLY A 223 4.71 -9.20 -5.50
CA GLY A 223 5.68 -8.81 -6.52
C GLY A 223 5.07 -8.28 -7.83
N GLY A 224 3.85 -7.77 -7.79
CA GLY A 224 3.11 -7.27 -8.96
C GLY A 224 2.48 -8.37 -9.82
N LEU A 225 2.42 -9.61 -9.32
CA LEU A 225 1.64 -10.70 -9.91
C LEU A 225 0.18 -10.61 -9.45
N SER A 226 -0.76 -10.91 -10.34
CA SER A 226 -2.19 -10.96 -10.00
C SER A 226 -2.55 -12.24 -9.24
N VAL A 227 -3.66 -12.20 -8.51
CA VAL A 227 -4.20 -13.38 -7.82
C VAL A 227 -4.50 -14.50 -8.83
N ASP A 228 -5.09 -14.15 -9.98
CA ASP A 228 -5.45 -15.13 -11.01
C ASP A 228 -4.24 -15.83 -11.62
N GLU A 229 -3.16 -15.08 -11.94
CA GLU A 229 -1.91 -15.66 -12.45
C GLU A 229 -1.29 -16.63 -11.42
N ILE A 230 -1.26 -16.25 -10.15
CA ILE A 230 -0.73 -17.08 -9.08
C ILE A 230 -1.61 -18.32 -8.86
N SER A 231 -2.93 -18.17 -8.83
CA SER A 231 -3.87 -19.28 -8.65
C SER A 231 -3.79 -20.29 -9.80
N ALA A 232 -3.65 -19.83 -11.04
CA ALA A 232 -3.42 -20.71 -12.17
C ALA A 232 -2.11 -21.50 -12.06
N PHE A 233 -1.04 -20.84 -11.61
CA PHE A 233 0.26 -21.47 -11.39
C PHE A 233 0.22 -22.50 -10.25
N THR A 234 -0.38 -22.15 -9.10
CA THR A 234 -0.49 -23.07 -7.96
C THR A 234 -1.33 -24.30 -8.27
N LYS A 235 -2.39 -24.13 -9.06
CA LYS A 235 -3.20 -25.24 -9.56
C LYS A 235 -2.43 -26.15 -10.51
N ALA A 236 -1.61 -25.56 -11.38
CA ALA A 236 -0.79 -26.33 -12.32
C ALA A 236 0.33 -27.13 -11.63
N ILE A 237 0.97 -26.56 -10.59
CA ILE A 237 2.03 -27.24 -9.83
C ILE A 237 1.46 -28.32 -8.87
N GLY A 238 0.26 -28.11 -8.32
CA GLY A 238 -0.45 -29.08 -7.47
C GLY A 238 0.22 -29.41 -6.15
N TRP A 239 1.10 -28.56 -5.66
CA TRP A 239 1.74 -28.68 -4.35
C TRP A 239 0.91 -28.04 -3.24
N PRO A 240 1.15 -28.36 -1.95
CA PRO A 240 0.62 -27.60 -0.84
C PRO A 240 0.93 -26.11 -1.00
N VAL A 241 -0.07 -25.27 -0.79
CA VAL A 241 0.03 -23.82 -0.90
C VAL A 241 -0.20 -23.19 0.46
N ILE A 242 0.67 -22.30 0.89
CA ILE A 242 0.48 -21.44 2.05
C ILE A 242 0.62 -19.97 1.62
N ALA A 243 -0.21 -19.10 2.19
CA ALA A 243 -0.26 -17.69 1.81
C ALA A 243 -0.27 -16.80 3.05
N GLU A 244 0.53 -15.73 3.03
CA GLU A 244 0.46 -14.66 4.03
C GLU A 244 -0.83 -13.83 3.93
N ASP A 245 -1.56 -13.97 2.81
CA ASP A 245 -2.88 -13.39 2.59
C ASP A 245 -3.90 -14.49 2.24
N PRO A 246 -4.46 -15.17 3.25
CA PRO A 246 -5.36 -16.30 3.02
C PRO A 246 -6.68 -15.89 2.33
N LEU A 247 -7.12 -14.64 2.47
CA LEU A 247 -8.38 -14.17 1.87
C LEU A 247 -8.31 -13.95 0.35
N SER A 248 -7.10 -13.90 -0.21
CA SER A 248 -6.89 -13.83 -1.66
C SER A 248 -6.70 -15.20 -2.32
N PHE A 249 -6.43 -16.27 -1.55
CA PHE A 249 -6.08 -17.58 -2.07
C PHE A 249 -6.91 -18.69 -1.41
N PRO A 250 -8.12 -18.97 -1.93
CA PRO A 250 -9.06 -19.92 -1.31
C PRO A 250 -8.53 -21.37 -1.25
N ASP A 251 -7.60 -21.72 -2.13
CA ASP A 251 -6.98 -23.06 -2.17
C ASP A 251 -5.75 -23.18 -1.25
N ALA A 252 -5.36 -22.10 -0.55
CA ALA A 252 -4.27 -22.14 0.41
C ALA A 252 -4.67 -22.90 1.69
N LEU A 253 -3.68 -23.56 2.30
CA LEU A 253 -3.85 -24.19 3.61
C LEU A 253 -3.91 -23.13 4.71
N ALA A 254 -4.95 -23.16 5.51
CA ALA A 254 -5.19 -22.19 6.58
C ALA A 254 -4.15 -22.32 7.71
N HIS A 255 -3.89 -21.21 8.39
CA HIS A 255 -3.18 -21.14 9.67
C HIS A 255 -1.72 -21.64 9.64
N ALA A 256 -1.07 -21.58 8.48
CA ALA A 256 0.29 -22.10 8.33
C ALA A 256 1.30 -21.38 9.23
N SER A 257 1.19 -20.07 9.44
CA SER A 257 2.07 -19.33 10.35
C SER A 257 1.99 -19.83 11.80
N ILE A 258 0.84 -20.37 12.20
CA ILE A 258 0.60 -20.89 13.53
C ILE A 258 1.16 -22.31 13.68
N PHE A 259 0.78 -23.28 12.85
CA PHE A 259 1.25 -24.65 13.03
C PHE A 259 2.74 -24.82 12.69
N LEU A 260 3.28 -24.01 11.77
CA LEU A 260 4.72 -23.98 11.50
C LEU A 260 5.53 -23.27 12.59
N ALA A 261 4.92 -22.69 13.62
CA ALA A 261 5.64 -22.23 14.81
C ALA A 261 6.23 -23.40 15.61
N SER A 262 5.59 -24.58 15.58
CA SER A 262 6.14 -25.80 16.19
C SER A 262 7.34 -26.34 15.39
N GLN A 263 8.48 -26.49 16.05
CA GLN A 263 9.68 -27.09 15.45
C GLN A 263 9.45 -28.55 15.03
N GLU A 264 8.68 -29.29 15.80
CA GLU A 264 8.34 -30.69 15.51
C GLU A 264 7.54 -30.80 14.22
N ILE A 265 6.49 -29.98 14.09
CA ILE A 265 5.66 -29.93 12.87
C ILE A 265 6.53 -29.53 11.67
N ARG A 266 7.36 -28.49 11.78
CA ARG A 266 8.28 -28.08 10.70
C ARG A 266 9.17 -29.23 10.26
N SER A 267 9.74 -29.97 11.21
CA SER A 267 10.62 -31.11 10.90
C SER A 267 9.88 -32.21 10.14
N THR A 268 8.63 -32.48 10.49
CA THR A 268 7.80 -33.49 9.78
C THR A 268 7.39 -33.05 8.39
N LEU A 269 7.32 -31.75 8.13
CA LEU A 269 6.93 -31.13 6.86
C LEU A 269 8.13 -30.63 6.04
N THR A 270 9.35 -31.09 6.32
CA THR A 270 10.55 -30.66 5.58
C THR A 270 10.40 -30.89 4.07
N PRO A 271 10.43 -29.84 3.24
CA PRO A 271 10.25 -29.94 1.81
C PRO A 271 11.53 -30.36 1.09
N GLN A 272 11.43 -30.82 -0.15
CA GLN A 272 12.57 -30.99 -1.05
C GLN A 272 12.83 -29.71 -1.86
N SER A 273 11.79 -28.93 -2.12
CA SER A 273 11.91 -27.63 -2.74
C SER A 273 10.76 -26.72 -2.35
N VAL A 274 11.03 -25.41 -2.36
CA VAL A 274 10.03 -24.36 -2.10
C VAL A 274 10.01 -23.38 -3.26
N VAL A 275 8.80 -22.99 -3.70
CA VAL A 275 8.60 -21.87 -4.60
C VAL A 275 8.02 -20.72 -3.79
N VAL A 276 8.77 -19.64 -3.64
CA VAL A 276 8.32 -18.39 -2.99
C VAL A 276 7.85 -17.43 -4.05
N ILE A 277 6.59 -17.01 -3.98
CA ILE A 277 6.00 -16.03 -4.90
C ILE A 277 5.87 -14.69 -4.18
N GLY A 278 6.51 -13.66 -4.74
CA GLY A 278 6.59 -12.37 -4.10
C GLY A 278 7.52 -12.37 -2.89
N ARG A 279 7.21 -11.53 -1.91
CA ARG A 279 8.04 -11.34 -0.71
C ARG A 279 7.27 -11.69 0.55
N THR A 280 7.79 -12.65 1.31
CA THR A 280 7.30 -12.97 2.65
C THR A 280 7.73 -11.87 3.63
N THR A 281 6.78 -11.28 4.34
CA THR A 281 7.04 -10.10 5.19
C THR A 281 6.44 -10.20 6.59
N LEU A 282 5.74 -11.28 6.92
CA LEU A 282 4.95 -11.38 8.15
C LEU A 282 5.50 -12.39 9.12
N SER A 283 5.59 -13.66 8.73
CA SER A 283 5.75 -14.77 9.65
C SER A 283 7.19 -15.27 9.76
N ARG A 284 7.74 -15.24 10.98
CA ARG A 284 9.03 -15.85 11.28
C ARG A 284 9.00 -17.38 11.12
N SER A 285 7.87 -18.01 11.44
CA SER A 285 7.71 -19.47 11.33
C SER A 285 7.69 -19.92 9.87
N ILE A 286 7.05 -19.16 8.97
CA ILE A 286 7.10 -19.43 7.53
C ILE A 286 8.52 -19.24 7.00
N ASN A 287 9.22 -18.18 7.37
CA ASN A 287 10.61 -17.97 6.94
C ASN A 287 11.53 -19.06 7.47
N ALA A 288 11.38 -19.46 8.73
CA ALA A 288 12.12 -20.58 9.29
C ALA A 288 11.82 -21.91 8.56
N PHE A 289 10.59 -22.09 8.07
CA PHE A 289 10.22 -23.24 7.25
C PHE A 289 10.87 -23.19 5.85
N ILE A 290 10.85 -22.04 5.17
CA ILE A 290 11.51 -21.85 3.88
C ILE A 290 12.99 -22.23 3.97
N ASN A 291 13.67 -21.83 5.06
CA ASN A 291 15.09 -22.11 5.29
C ASN A 291 15.41 -23.59 5.55
N LEU A 292 14.40 -24.46 5.74
CA LEU A 292 14.62 -25.93 5.80
C LEU A 292 14.71 -26.55 4.40
N SER A 293 14.34 -25.82 3.36
CA SER A 293 14.36 -26.32 1.98
C SER A 293 15.78 -26.37 1.43
N PRO A 294 16.24 -27.51 0.90
CA PRO A 294 17.51 -27.57 0.19
C PRO A 294 17.50 -26.86 -1.16
N ILE A 295 16.32 -26.57 -1.72
CA ILE A 295 16.16 -25.87 -3.00
C ILE A 295 15.06 -24.82 -2.85
N THR A 296 15.40 -23.56 -3.10
CA THR A 296 14.47 -22.43 -3.04
C THR A 296 14.42 -21.68 -4.36
N TYR A 297 13.22 -21.56 -4.92
CA TYR A 297 12.94 -20.77 -6.11
C TYR A 297 12.15 -19.53 -5.71
N VAL A 298 12.53 -18.35 -6.20
CA VAL A 298 11.82 -17.09 -5.96
C VAL A 298 11.23 -16.57 -7.26
N VAL A 299 9.97 -16.16 -7.23
CA VAL A 299 9.27 -15.53 -8.36
C VAL A 299 8.87 -14.13 -7.96
N ASP A 300 9.54 -13.11 -8.50
CA ASP A 300 9.22 -11.71 -8.24
C ASP A 300 9.73 -10.82 -9.39
N LYS A 301 8.93 -9.84 -9.79
CA LYS A 301 9.33 -8.88 -10.85
C LYS A 301 10.47 -7.96 -10.43
N ARG A 302 10.76 -7.87 -9.14
CA ARG A 302 11.73 -6.94 -8.52
C ARG A 302 13.06 -7.61 -8.17
N ILE A 303 13.69 -8.30 -9.03
CA ILE A 303 14.89 -9.15 -8.84
C ILE A 303 15.87 -8.65 -7.76
N ALA A 304 16.05 -7.34 -7.62
CA ALA A 304 17.08 -6.76 -6.77
C ALA A 304 16.75 -6.77 -5.26
N THR A 305 15.51 -7.09 -4.83
CA THR A 305 15.06 -6.84 -3.46
C THR A 305 14.29 -7.99 -2.81
N VAL A 306 14.22 -9.17 -3.43
CA VAL A 306 13.25 -10.21 -3.02
C VAL A 306 13.84 -11.43 -2.34
N ASP A 307 15.14 -11.57 -2.31
CA ASP A 307 15.82 -12.65 -1.61
C ASP A 307 16.62 -12.08 -0.43
N SER A 308 15.92 -11.81 0.69
CA SER A 308 16.53 -11.21 1.87
C SER A 308 17.56 -12.12 2.53
N GLU A 309 17.38 -13.42 2.44
CA GLU A 309 18.29 -14.43 3.01
C GLU A 309 19.42 -14.81 2.05
N ARG A 310 19.36 -14.36 0.79
CA ARG A 310 20.30 -14.73 -0.28
C ARG A 310 20.44 -16.24 -0.47
N SER A 311 19.32 -16.95 -0.31
CA SER A 311 19.25 -18.41 -0.32
C SER A 311 18.58 -18.97 -1.58
N ALA A 312 18.10 -18.12 -2.50
CA ALA A 312 17.43 -18.57 -3.71
C ALA A 312 18.41 -19.23 -4.67
N ASP A 313 18.16 -20.49 -5.03
CA ASP A 313 18.89 -21.19 -6.10
C ASP A 313 18.60 -20.60 -7.46
N ARG A 314 17.40 -20.07 -7.66
CA ARG A 314 17.00 -19.41 -8.88
C ARG A 314 15.89 -18.39 -8.66
N ILE A 315 16.02 -17.24 -9.33
CA ILE A 315 15.02 -16.16 -9.30
C ILE A 315 14.39 -16.02 -10.69
N PHE A 316 13.07 -15.92 -10.73
CA PHE A 316 12.27 -15.67 -11.92
C PHE A 316 11.57 -14.32 -11.81
N THR A 317 11.55 -13.55 -12.88
CA THR A 317 10.84 -12.26 -12.95
C THR A 317 9.37 -12.39 -13.36
N GLN A 318 8.97 -13.61 -13.74
CA GLN A 318 7.60 -13.98 -14.12
C GLN A 318 7.37 -15.43 -13.66
N LEU A 319 6.11 -15.83 -13.58
CA LEU A 319 5.77 -17.24 -13.33
C LEU A 319 6.37 -18.11 -14.45
N PRO A 320 7.23 -19.07 -14.10
CA PRO A 320 7.91 -19.91 -15.10
C PRO A 320 6.97 -20.98 -15.66
N GLU A 321 7.30 -21.48 -16.85
CA GLU A 321 6.70 -22.69 -17.38
C GLU A 321 7.17 -23.91 -16.56
N LEU A 322 6.24 -24.77 -16.18
CA LEU A 322 6.52 -25.93 -15.34
C LEU A 322 6.91 -27.14 -16.20
N GLN A 323 7.99 -27.82 -15.81
CA GLN A 323 8.40 -29.09 -16.38
C GLN A 323 8.67 -30.13 -15.28
N GLY A 324 8.28 -31.38 -15.52
CA GLY A 324 8.54 -32.48 -14.60
C GLY A 324 7.69 -32.38 -13.32
N VAL A 325 6.44 -31.94 -13.43
CA VAL A 325 5.53 -31.89 -12.29
C VAL A 325 5.31 -33.28 -11.72
N ILE A 326 5.60 -33.46 -10.44
CA ILE A 326 5.38 -34.70 -9.71
C ILE A 326 4.42 -34.39 -8.56
N HIS A 327 3.28 -35.07 -8.56
CA HIS A 327 2.28 -34.99 -7.50
C HIS A 327 2.50 -36.11 -6.48
N SER A 328 2.31 -35.81 -5.19
CA SER A 328 2.28 -36.78 -4.11
C SER A 328 1.04 -36.56 -3.27
N GLU A 329 0.06 -37.46 -3.43
CA GLU A 329 -1.15 -37.46 -2.60
C GLU A 329 -0.82 -37.65 -1.10
N GLU A 330 0.18 -38.48 -0.78
CA GLU A 330 0.63 -38.67 0.60
C GLU A 330 1.15 -37.38 1.19
N TRP A 331 1.96 -36.62 0.41
CA TRP A 331 2.49 -35.32 0.85
C TRP A 331 1.39 -34.31 1.09
N MET A 332 0.46 -34.18 0.15
CA MET A 332 -0.70 -33.30 0.28
C MET A 332 -1.59 -33.69 1.46
N ALA A 333 -1.87 -34.99 1.65
CA ALA A 333 -2.69 -35.48 2.76
C ALA A 333 -2.04 -35.17 4.11
N LYS A 334 -0.70 -35.26 4.22
CA LYS A 334 0.03 -34.91 5.42
C LYS A 334 -0.16 -33.44 5.79
N TRP A 335 -0.06 -32.53 4.83
CA TRP A 335 -0.28 -31.10 5.03
C TRP A 335 -1.73 -30.80 5.43
N ARG A 336 -2.70 -31.37 4.70
CA ARG A 336 -4.12 -31.20 5.01
C ARG A 336 -4.44 -31.66 6.43
N LYS A 337 -3.95 -32.83 6.84
CA LYS A 337 -4.19 -33.36 8.19
C LYS A 337 -3.75 -32.40 9.28
N ILE A 338 -2.61 -31.72 9.12
CA ILE A 338 -2.10 -30.75 10.09
C ILE A 338 -2.92 -29.44 10.03
N ALA A 339 -3.18 -28.94 8.83
CA ALA A 339 -3.99 -27.75 8.64
C ALA A 339 -5.42 -27.92 9.20
N ASP A 340 -6.07 -29.08 9.00
CA ASP A 340 -7.39 -29.39 9.55
C ASP A 340 -7.39 -29.41 11.08
N ARG A 341 -6.33 -29.91 11.71
CA ARG A 341 -6.21 -29.89 13.17
C ARG A 341 -6.04 -28.46 13.69
N ALA A 342 -5.19 -27.66 13.04
CA ALA A 342 -5.03 -26.25 13.37
C ALA A 342 -6.34 -25.49 13.17
N HIS A 343 -7.05 -25.75 12.09
CA HIS A 343 -8.34 -25.13 11.80
C HIS A 343 -9.39 -25.44 12.88
N LYS A 344 -9.50 -26.69 13.30
CA LYS A 344 -10.44 -27.08 14.39
C LYS A 344 -10.14 -26.36 15.70
N LEU A 345 -8.86 -26.21 16.06
CA LEU A 345 -8.48 -25.48 17.26
C LEU A 345 -8.84 -23.99 17.11
N ILE A 346 -8.49 -23.37 15.98
CA ILE A 346 -8.74 -21.95 15.76
C ILE A 346 -10.23 -21.67 15.65
N ASP A 347 -11.00 -22.57 15.02
CA ASP A 347 -12.46 -22.42 14.96
C ASP A 347 -13.12 -22.47 16.35
N SER A 348 -12.58 -23.26 17.27
CA SER A 348 -13.05 -23.34 18.66
C SER A 348 -12.67 -22.15 19.54
N LEU A 349 -11.81 -21.23 19.06
CA LEU A 349 -11.44 -20.04 19.83
C LEU A 349 -12.65 -19.10 20.00
N ASP A 350 -12.86 -18.66 21.22
CA ASP A 350 -13.93 -17.75 21.64
C ASP A 350 -13.38 -16.57 22.45
N GLY A 351 -14.29 -15.74 22.96
CA GLY A 351 -13.97 -14.58 23.78
C GLY A 351 -13.66 -13.32 22.97
N TRP A 352 -13.33 -12.26 23.68
CA TRP A 352 -13.07 -10.93 23.12
C TRP A 352 -11.56 -10.63 23.16
N ASN A 353 -10.87 -10.89 22.06
CA ASN A 353 -9.43 -10.69 21.91
C ASN A 353 -9.04 -10.50 20.44
N GLU A 354 -7.81 -10.08 20.17
CA GLU A 354 -7.32 -9.76 18.81
C GLU A 354 -7.46 -10.94 17.83
N ALA A 355 -7.14 -12.16 18.26
CA ALA A 355 -7.20 -13.35 17.41
C ALA A 355 -8.63 -13.66 16.94
N VAL A 356 -9.58 -13.65 17.87
CA VAL A 356 -10.99 -13.94 17.59
C VAL A 356 -11.65 -12.80 16.79
N ILE A 357 -11.25 -11.55 17.02
CA ILE A 357 -11.71 -10.41 16.23
C ILE A 357 -11.26 -10.56 14.76
N ALA A 358 -9.99 -10.87 14.51
CA ALA A 358 -9.48 -11.06 13.15
C ALA A 358 -10.18 -12.23 12.44
N LYS A 359 -10.36 -13.38 13.13
CA LYS A 359 -11.14 -14.53 12.66
C LYS A 359 -12.57 -14.11 12.28
N THR A 360 -13.23 -13.36 13.15
CA THR A 360 -14.63 -12.93 12.97
C THR A 360 -14.76 -11.97 11.79
N ILE A 361 -13.90 -10.96 11.68
CA ILE A 361 -13.92 -10.02 10.53
C ILE A 361 -13.73 -10.80 9.23
N ALA A 362 -12.76 -11.69 9.17
CA ALA A 362 -12.46 -12.47 7.97
C ALA A 362 -13.65 -13.37 7.55
N ALA A 363 -14.39 -13.92 8.51
CA ALA A 363 -15.55 -14.78 8.25
C ALA A 363 -16.80 -13.99 7.83
N GLU A 364 -17.05 -12.85 8.48
CA GLU A 364 -18.33 -12.11 8.39
C GLU A 364 -18.32 -10.97 7.37
N ILE A 365 -17.15 -10.58 6.86
CA ILE A 365 -17.05 -9.53 5.83
C ILE A 365 -17.80 -9.95 4.56
N ALA A 366 -18.64 -9.07 4.02
CA ALA A 366 -19.41 -9.35 2.83
C ALA A 366 -18.53 -9.53 1.60
N ASN A 367 -18.96 -10.39 0.68
CA ASN A 367 -18.34 -10.48 -0.65
C ASN A 367 -18.36 -9.11 -1.34
N ASP A 368 -17.42 -8.87 -2.24
CA ASP A 368 -17.23 -7.63 -2.98
C ASP A 368 -16.86 -6.42 -2.09
N THR A 369 -16.52 -6.65 -0.82
CA THR A 369 -15.96 -5.63 0.06
C THR A 369 -14.43 -5.61 -0.08
N ALA A 370 -13.85 -4.42 -0.25
CA ALA A 370 -12.42 -4.22 -0.15
C ALA A 370 -12.00 -4.24 1.33
N LEU A 371 -10.93 -4.95 1.63
CA LEU A 371 -10.37 -5.05 2.98
C LEU A 371 -8.94 -4.51 3.00
N PHE A 372 -8.75 -3.36 3.67
CA PHE A 372 -7.40 -2.87 3.96
C PHE A 372 -6.97 -3.33 5.36
N ILE A 373 -5.78 -3.90 5.47
CA ILE A 373 -5.24 -4.39 6.74
C ILE A 373 -3.92 -3.67 7.03
N SER A 374 -3.87 -2.95 8.16
CA SER A 374 -2.68 -2.20 8.53
C SER A 374 -1.54 -3.11 9.01
N SER A 375 -0.34 -2.56 8.94
CA SER A 375 0.87 -3.18 9.49
C SER A 375 0.77 -3.44 11.00
N SER A 376 1.78 -4.07 11.57
CA SER A 376 1.91 -4.48 12.98
C SER A 376 1.07 -5.73 13.31
N ARG A 377 0.19 -5.70 14.34
CA ARG A 377 -0.61 -6.86 14.75
C ARG A 377 -1.71 -7.21 13.75
N PRO A 378 -2.54 -6.28 13.28
CA PRO A 378 -3.71 -6.66 12.48
C PRO A 378 -3.38 -7.59 11.30
N ILE A 379 -2.39 -7.26 10.48
CA ILE A 379 -2.04 -8.07 9.31
C ILE A 379 -1.56 -9.48 9.68
N ARG A 380 -0.88 -9.63 10.82
CA ARG A 380 -0.41 -10.92 11.33
C ARG A 380 -1.54 -11.75 11.91
N ASP A 381 -2.52 -11.11 12.50
CA ASP A 381 -3.71 -11.80 13.04
C ASP A 381 -4.59 -12.31 11.89
N PHE A 382 -4.72 -11.57 10.80
CA PHE A 382 -5.40 -12.08 9.61
C PHE A 382 -4.65 -13.24 8.96
N GLU A 383 -3.32 -13.16 8.80
CA GLU A 383 -2.51 -14.28 8.33
C GLU A 383 -2.70 -15.54 9.18
N ALA A 384 -2.71 -15.36 10.51
CA ALA A 384 -2.76 -16.45 11.47
C ALA A 384 -4.16 -17.07 11.61
N PHE A 385 -5.20 -16.24 11.66
CA PHE A 385 -6.54 -16.65 12.12
C PHE A 385 -7.63 -16.59 11.04
N ALA A 386 -7.39 -15.96 9.89
CA ALA A 386 -8.35 -15.97 8.80
C ALA A 386 -8.38 -17.34 8.09
N THR A 387 -9.59 -17.80 7.77
CA THR A 387 -9.79 -18.98 6.92
C THR A 387 -9.83 -18.56 5.46
N PRO A 388 -9.12 -19.26 4.55
CA PRO A 388 -9.16 -18.99 3.12
C PRO A 388 -10.58 -18.98 2.56
N ARG A 389 -10.89 -17.97 1.74
CA ARG A 389 -12.18 -17.83 1.07
C ARG A 389 -12.08 -16.95 -0.17
N THR A 390 -13.13 -16.90 -0.97
CA THR A 390 -13.28 -16.01 -2.13
C THR A 390 -14.12 -14.78 -1.78
N GLY A 391 -14.14 -13.78 -2.66
CA GLY A 391 -15.05 -12.64 -2.63
C GLY A 391 -14.55 -11.43 -1.86
N VAL A 392 -13.34 -11.45 -1.32
CA VAL A 392 -12.72 -10.30 -0.62
C VAL A 392 -11.47 -9.87 -1.38
N THR A 393 -11.35 -8.58 -1.66
CA THR A 393 -10.12 -8.02 -2.23
C THR A 393 -9.32 -7.37 -1.11
N THR A 394 -8.14 -7.90 -0.83
CA THR A 394 -7.28 -7.45 0.27
C THR A 394 -6.22 -6.47 -0.19
N TYR A 395 -5.91 -5.51 0.67
CA TYR A 395 -4.88 -4.49 0.47
C TYR A 395 -4.09 -4.26 1.75
N ALA A 396 -2.81 -3.91 1.61
CA ALA A 396 -1.96 -3.49 2.72
C ALA A 396 -0.76 -2.68 2.20
N ASN A 397 -0.11 -1.92 3.08
CA ASN A 397 1.19 -1.30 2.82
C ASN A 397 2.29 -2.27 3.26
N ARG A 398 2.92 -2.97 2.30
CA ARG A 398 3.91 -4.03 2.57
C ARG A 398 5.30 -3.74 2.01
N GLY A 399 5.53 -2.55 1.44
CA GLY A 399 6.85 -2.12 0.97
C GLY A 399 7.85 -2.02 2.11
N LEU A 400 7.56 -1.15 3.05
CA LEU A 400 8.29 -0.98 4.31
C LEU A 400 7.45 -1.31 5.54
N ALA A 401 6.16 -1.53 5.35
CA ALA A 401 5.24 -1.94 6.40
C ALA A 401 5.15 -0.94 7.57
N GLY A 402 5.19 0.36 7.28
CA GLY A 402 5.01 1.43 8.25
C GLY A 402 3.59 1.46 8.84
N ILE A 403 3.45 2.10 10.00
CA ILE A 403 2.13 2.38 10.60
C ILE A 403 1.56 3.73 10.14
N ASP A 404 2.35 4.52 9.44
CA ASP A 404 2.00 5.81 8.86
C ASP A 404 1.15 5.66 7.60
N GLY A 405 0.29 6.64 7.31
CA GLY A 405 -0.50 6.73 6.09
C GLY A 405 -1.53 5.63 5.85
N ASN A 406 -1.89 4.84 6.86
CA ASN A 406 -2.79 3.70 6.69
C ASN A 406 -4.27 4.13 6.52
N ILE A 407 -4.72 5.18 7.21
CA ILE A 407 -6.05 5.79 6.99
C ILE A 407 -6.11 6.33 5.57
N SER A 408 -5.12 7.11 5.20
CA SER A 408 -5.05 7.77 3.89
C SER A 408 -5.02 6.76 2.74
N THR A 409 -4.22 5.68 2.85
CA THR A 409 -4.20 4.61 1.85
C THR A 409 -5.54 3.89 1.76
N ALA A 410 -6.17 3.59 2.89
CA ALA A 410 -7.48 2.94 2.92
C ALA A 410 -8.56 3.81 2.26
N LEU A 411 -8.55 5.13 2.46
CA LEU A 411 -9.47 6.06 1.80
C LEU A 411 -9.21 6.13 0.29
N GLY A 412 -7.96 6.14 -0.16
CA GLY A 412 -7.63 6.09 -1.59
C GLY A 412 -8.10 4.80 -2.27
N ILE A 413 -8.04 3.67 -1.55
CA ILE A 413 -8.63 2.40 -2.02
C ILE A 413 -10.15 2.51 -2.06
N ALA A 414 -10.76 2.99 -0.98
CA ALA A 414 -12.21 3.08 -0.83
C ALA A 414 -12.86 3.98 -1.90
N PHE A 415 -12.13 4.96 -2.41
CA PHE A 415 -12.61 5.82 -3.50
C PHE A 415 -13.01 5.02 -4.77
N ASN A 416 -12.38 3.88 -5.01
CA ASN A 416 -12.65 3.01 -6.17
C ASN A 416 -13.50 1.78 -5.83
N HIS A 417 -13.98 1.64 -4.59
CA HIS A 417 -14.80 0.51 -4.15
C HIS A 417 -16.14 1.00 -3.58
N LYS A 418 -17.19 0.22 -3.79
CA LYS A 418 -18.53 0.53 -3.25
C LYS A 418 -18.56 0.44 -1.72
N SER A 419 -17.74 -0.43 -1.14
CA SER A 419 -17.67 -0.72 0.28
C SER A 419 -16.25 -1.11 0.64
N THR A 420 -15.72 -0.49 1.69
CA THR A 420 -14.37 -0.80 2.21
C THR A 420 -14.40 -0.90 3.72
N ILE A 421 -13.77 -1.93 4.25
CA ILE A 421 -13.42 -2.06 5.66
C ILE A 421 -11.90 -1.92 5.78
N ALA A 422 -11.44 -1.12 6.74
CA ALA A 422 -10.03 -0.96 7.05
C ALA A 422 -9.79 -1.33 8.51
N VAL A 423 -8.90 -2.30 8.77
CA VAL A 423 -8.56 -2.76 10.11
C VAL A 423 -7.20 -2.21 10.52
N LEU A 424 -7.16 -1.44 11.60
CA LEU A 424 -5.97 -0.76 12.10
C LEU A 424 -5.77 -1.05 13.59
N GLY A 425 -4.51 -0.99 14.06
CA GLY A 425 -4.23 -0.82 15.48
C GLY A 425 -4.41 0.65 15.89
N ASP A 426 -4.58 0.88 17.19
CA ASP A 426 -4.74 2.21 17.77
C ASP A 426 -3.61 3.19 17.42
N LEU A 427 -2.34 2.77 17.55
CA LEU A 427 -1.19 3.61 17.20
C LEU A 427 -1.16 3.94 15.70
N SER A 428 -1.56 3.02 14.83
CA SER A 428 -1.64 3.28 13.40
C SER A 428 -2.76 4.27 13.06
N PHE A 429 -3.88 4.19 13.77
CA PHE A 429 -4.98 5.14 13.65
C PHE A 429 -4.56 6.54 14.12
N LEU A 430 -3.97 6.63 15.31
CA LEU A 430 -3.49 7.90 15.87
C LEU A 430 -2.40 8.56 15.02
N HIS A 431 -1.56 7.76 14.38
CA HIS A 431 -0.45 8.26 13.55
C HIS A 431 -0.90 8.95 12.26
N ASP A 432 -2.08 8.62 11.74
CA ASP A 432 -2.58 9.13 10.44
C ASP A 432 -3.94 9.86 10.55
N LEU A 433 -4.23 10.47 11.71
CA LEU A 433 -5.50 11.14 11.98
C LEU A 433 -5.86 12.21 10.95
N THR A 434 -4.87 12.95 10.43
CA THR A 434 -5.09 13.97 9.40
C THR A 434 -5.60 13.37 8.08
N GLY A 435 -5.44 12.08 7.86
CA GLY A 435 -6.07 11.34 6.76
C GLY A 435 -7.60 11.35 6.80
N LEU A 436 -8.22 11.51 7.98
CA LEU A 436 -9.67 11.62 8.14
C LEU A 436 -10.24 12.97 7.64
N ILE A 437 -9.40 13.98 7.43
CA ILE A 437 -9.80 15.26 6.84
C ILE A 437 -10.07 15.02 5.35
N ASN A 438 -11.34 14.75 5.04
CA ASN A 438 -11.79 14.34 3.72
C ASN A 438 -13.04 15.11 3.30
N GLN A 439 -13.11 15.49 2.02
CA GLN A 439 -14.24 16.20 1.42
C GLN A 439 -14.92 15.36 0.32
N GLU A 440 -14.52 14.12 0.14
CA GLU A 440 -15.01 13.26 -0.92
C GLU A 440 -16.06 12.27 -0.39
N ASP A 441 -16.97 11.85 -1.25
CA ASP A 441 -17.97 10.82 -0.94
C ASP A 441 -17.31 9.43 -1.00
N ILE A 442 -16.82 8.97 0.14
CA ILE A 442 -16.09 7.71 0.29
C ILE A 442 -16.77 6.84 1.34
N ASN A 443 -17.06 5.59 0.99
CA ASN A 443 -17.65 4.59 1.88
C ASN A 443 -16.55 3.73 2.50
N CYS A 444 -16.11 4.08 3.71
CA CYS A 444 -15.06 3.38 4.44
C CYS A 444 -15.40 3.22 5.92
N ARG A 445 -15.36 2.00 6.43
CA ARG A 445 -15.46 1.71 7.86
C ARG A 445 -14.11 1.31 8.40
N PHE A 446 -13.58 2.12 9.31
CA PHE A 446 -12.39 1.80 10.07
C PHE A 446 -12.76 0.97 11.30
N ILE A 447 -12.14 -0.21 11.45
CA ILE A 447 -12.19 -1.01 12.67
C ILE A 447 -10.84 -0.84 13.35
N VAL A 448 -10.84 -0.17 14.50
CA VAL A 448 -9.63 0.14 15.26
C VAL A 448 -9.52 -0.83 16.43
N ILE A 449 -8.49 -1.65 16.42
CA ILE A 449 -8.17 -2.55 17.52
C ILE A 449 -7.39 -1.75 18.55
N ASN A 450 -8.05 -1.43 19.67
CA ASN A 450 -7.48 -0.61 20.74
C ASN A 450 -7.04 -1.48 21.90
N ASN A 451 -5.74 -1.71 22.02
CA ASN A 451 -5.09 -2.39 23.14
C ASN A 451 -4.23 -1.46 24.00
N ASP A 452 -4.38 -0.14 23.80
CA ASP A 452 -3.67 0.94 24.47
C ASP A 452 -2.16 0.90 24.23
N GLY A 453 -1.73 0.77 22.95
CA GLY A 453 -0.34 0.99 22.56
C GLY A 453 0.32 -0.07 21.70
N GLY A 454 1.63 -0.27 21.91
CA GLY A 454 2.49 -1.09 21.06
C GLY A 454 2.37 -2.60 21.27
N GLY A 455 1.18 -3.20 21.05
CA GLY A 455 0.89 -4.62 21.32
C GLY A 455 1.83 -5.62 20.64
N ILE A 456 2.40 -5.29 19.48
CA ILE A 456 3.37 -6.18 18.82
C ILE A 456 4.62 -6.41 19.68
N PHE A 457 5.08 -5.42 20.45
CA PHE A 457 6.29 -5.53 21.25
C PHE A 457 6.13 -6.51 22.40
N SER A 458 4.92 -6.71 22.93
CA SER A 458 4.63 -7.74 23.93
C SER A 458 4.78 -9.19 23.40
N THR A 459 4.88 -9.36 22.08
CA THR A 459 5.16 -10.66 21.43
C THR A 459 6.63 -10.82 21.02
N LEU A 460 7.49 -9.86 21.34
CA LEU A 460 8.89 -9.82 20.94
C LEU A 460 9.83 -9.97 22.15
N PRO A 461 11.14 -10.25 21.95
CA PRO A 461 12.11 -10.44 23.04
C PRO A 461 12.26 -9.24 23.98
N GLN A 462 11.81 -8.05 23.60
CA GLN A 462 11.84 -6.85 24.43
C GLN A 462 10.85 -6.91 25.62
N ARG A 463 9.86 -7.82 25.58
CA ARG A 463 8.88 -7.97 26.65
C ARG A 463 9.57 -8.19 28.00
N GLY A 464 9.14 -7.45 29.01
CA GLY A 464 9.65 -7.55 30.38
C GLY A 464 11.02 -6.90 30.64
N THR A 465 11.61 -6.22 29.66
CA THR A 465 12.82 -5.40 29.91
C THR A 465 12.48 -4.15 30.71
N THR A 466 13.45 -3.66 31.50
CA THR A 466 13.29 -2.40 32.24
C THR A 466 12.97 -1.27 31.27
N GLY A 467 11.93 -0.48 31.56
CA GLY A 467 11.46 0.62 30.71
C GLY A 467 10.59 0.19 29.53
N PHE A 468 10.19 -1.08 29.44
CA PHE A 468 9.38 -1.62 28.35
C PHE A 468 8.14 -0.77 28.07
N GLU A 469 7.35 -0.44 29.09
CA GLU A 469 6.13 0.34 28.93
C GLU A 469 6.39 1.75 28.37
N THR A 470 7.48 2.38 28.80
CA THR A 470 7.83 3.73 28.35
C THR A 470 8.33 3.76 26.90
N VAL A 471 9.15 2.77 26.51
CA VAL A 471 9.89 2.82 25.23
C VAL A 471 9.19 2.03 24.12
N PHE A 472 8.48 0.96 24.46
CA PHE A 472 7.86 0.04 23.52
C PHE A 472 6.34 -0.08 23.70
N GLY A 473 5.86 -0.28 24.91
CA GLY A 473 4.43 -0.40 25.20
C GLY A 473 3.67 0.88 24.86
N THR A 474 4.25 2.02 25.20
CA THR A 474 3.72 3.36 24.90
C THR A 474 2.22 3.51 25.13
N PRO A 475 1.69 3.19 26.34
CA PRO A 475 0.28 3.36 26.64
C PRO A 475 -0.10 4.82 26.46
N HIS A 476 -1.15 5.09 25.71
CA HIS A 476 -1.53 6.47 25.38
C HIS A 476 -2.75 6.96 26.17
N GLY A 477 -3.59 6.08 26.70
CA GLY A 477 -4.78 6.45 27.48
C GLY A 477 -5.83 7.27 26.73
N LEU A 478 -5.74 7.35 25.39
CA LEU A 478 -6.64 8.12 24.57
C LEU A 478 -7.86 7.29 24.16
N ASN A 479 -8.97 7.98 23.88
CA ASN A 479 -10.15 7.37 23.29
C ASN A 479 -10.21 7.67 21.78
N PRO A 480 -9.88 6.71 20.90
CA PRO A 480 -9.90 6.93 19.46
C PRO A 480 -11.29 7.25 18.90
N ALA A 481 -12.37 6.74 19.52
CA ALA A 481 -13.74 7.07 19.10
C ALA A 481 -14.07 8.53 19.38
N ALA A 482 -13.74 9.03 20.59
CA ALA A 482 -13.94 10.43 20.94
C ALA A 482 -13.14 11.38 20.03
N ILE A 483 -11.91 11.01 19.66
CA ILE A 483 -11.09 11.78 18.70
C ILE A 483 -11.77 11.83 17.33
N ALA A 484 -12.22 10.70 16.80
CA ALA A 484 -12.93 10.65 15.52
C ALA A 484 -14.23 11.49 15.56
N GLN A 485 -15.00 11.42 16.65
CA GLN A 485 -16.21 12.23 16.85
C GLN A 485 -15.90 13.73 16.87
N ALA A 486 -14.81 14.14 17.50
CA ALA A 486 -14.35 15.53 17.51
C ALA A 486 -13.97 16.03 16.11
N MET A 487 -13.61 15.13 15.20
CA MET A 487 -13.37 15.44 13.78
C MET A 487 -14.65 15.36 12.92
N GLY A 488 -15.83 15.16 13.53
CA GLY A 488 -17.11 15.06 12.84
C GLY A 488 -17.37 13.69 12.18
N ILE A 489 -16.57 12.66 12.52
CA ILE A 489 -16.73 11.30 11.99
C ILE A 489 -17.64 10.49 12.92
N ASN A 490 -18.58 9.73 12.35
CA ASN A 490 -19.42 8.81 13.13
C ASN A 490 -18.55 7.70 13.72
N ALA A 491 -18.50 7.61 15.06
CA ALA A 491 -17.66 6.64 15.75
C ALA A 491 -18.39 6.01 16.94
N VAL A 492 -18.14 4.71 17.14
CA VAL A 492 -18.69 3.91 18.25
C VAL A 492 -17.61 3.04 18.87
N GLU A 493 -17.73 2.78 20.17
CA GLU A 493 -16.93 1.80 20.89
C GLU A 493 -17.71 0.50 21.07
N ILE A 494 -17.05 -0.63 20.92
CA ILE A 494 -17.63 -1.96 21.13
C ILE A 494 -16.67 -2.84 21.93
N ASN A 495 -17.24 -3.82 22.63
CA ASN A 495 -16.51 -4.79 23.47
C ASN A 495 -17.08 -6.21 23.38
N SER A 496 -17.82 -6.53 22.33
CA SER A 496 -18.39 -7.85 22.11
C SER A 496 -18.37 -8.28 20.65
N LEU A 497 -18.28 -9.59 20.40
CA LEU A 497 -18.37 -10.17 19.05
C LEU A 497 -19.74 -9.90 18.41
N LYS A 498 -20.82 -9.89 19.20
CA LYS A 498 -22.16 -9.59 18.69
C LYS A 498 -22.22 -8.19 18.07
N ASP A 499 -21.66 -7.21 18.75
CA ASP A 499 -21.64 -5.83 18.26
C ASP A 499 -20.70 -5.69 17.07
N LEU A 500 -19.54 -6.39 17.08
CA LEU A 500 -18.63 -6.42 15.95
C LEU A 500 -19.32 -6.96 14.68
N VAL A 501 -19.99 -8.10 14.78
CA VAL A 501 -20.72 -8.70 13.65
C VAL A 501 -21.83 -7.76 13.16
N ALA A 502 -22.56 -7.10 14.08
CA ALA A 502 -23.56 -6.11 13.72
C ALA A 502 -22.95 -4.94 12.93
N GLN A 503 -21.79 -4.44 13.37
CA GLN A 503 -21.08 -3.36 12.67
C GLN A 503 -20.54 -3.81 11.31
N ILE A 504 -20.00 -5.02 11.18
CA ILE A 504 -19.51 -5.55 9.90
C ILE A 504 -20.63 -5.67 8.86
N LYS A 505 -21.82 -6.15 9.29
CA LYS A 505 -22.99 -6.37 8.43
C LYS A 505 -23.79 -5.10 8.12
N ALA A 506 -23.63 -4.06 8.91
CA ALA A 506 -24.34 -2.81 8.68
C ALA A 506 -23.85 -2.12 7.40
N PRO A 507 -24.75 -1.50 6.61
CA PRO A 507 -24.36 -0.74 5.43
C PRO A 507 -23.30 0.32 5.74
N ILE A 508 -22.32 0.44 4.87
CA ILE A 508 -21.26 1.46 4.98
C ILE A 508 -21.71 2.69 4.18
N LYS A 509 -21.93 3.79 4.88
CA LYS A 509 -22.28 5.09 4.28
C LYS A 509 -21.35 6.15 4.85
N GLY A 510 -20.56 6.77 3.98
CA GLY A 510 -19.53 7.71 4.37
C GLY A 510 -18.40 7.05 5.16
N ILE A 511 -17.63 7.86 5.87
CA ILE A 511 -16.56 7.40 6.76
C ILE A 511 -17.12 7.14 8.14
N SER A 512 -16.79 5.99 8.72
CA SER A 512 -17.15 5.64 10.09
C SER A 512 -16.03 4.90 10.81
N VAL A 513 -16.00 4.99 12.14
CA VAL A 513 -14.97 4.35 12.99
C VAL A 513 -15.65 3.47 14.04
N VAL A 514 -15.20 2.23 14.14
CA VAL A 514 -15.62 1.27 15.17
C VAL A 514 -14.39 0.92 15.99
N VAL A 515 -14.36 1.30 17.25
CA VAL A 515 -13.24 1.02 18.14
C VAL A 515 -13.54 -0.24 18.95
N CYS A 516 -12.73 -1.25 18.74
CA CYS A 516 -12.75 -2.49 19.50
C CYS A 516 -11.83 -2.35 20.71
N ASN A 517 -12.37 -2.04 21.89
CA ASN A 517 -11.58 -2.01 23.12
C ASN A 517 -11.32 -3.45 23.59
N VAL A 518 -10.12 -3.95 23.31
CA VAL A 518 -9.70 -5.30 23.64
C VAL A 518 -8.94 -5.33 24.97
N PRO A 519 -8.73 -6.51 25.60
CA PRO A 519 -7.82 -6.64 26.72
C PRO A 519 -6.45 -6.01 26.44
N ASN A 520 -5.70 -5.71 27.48
CA ASN A 520 -4.40 -5.07 27.34
C ASN A 520 -3.42 -5.92 26.52
N ARG A 521 -2.32 -5.30 26.10
CA ARG A 521 -1.26 -5.87 25.26
C ARG A 521 -0.71 -7.20 25.82
N GLU A 522 -0.49 -7.27 27.13
CA GLU A 522 0.06 -8.45 27.81
C GLU A 522 -0.90 -9.64 27.72
N SER A 523 -2.19 -9.39 28.01
CA SER A 523 -3.23 -10.43 27.94
C SER A 523 -3.38 -10.98 26.52
N ASN A 524 -3.34 -10.13 25.49
CA ASN A 524 -3.39 -10.57 24.09
C ASN A 524 -2.14 -11.36 23.69
N ALA A 525 -0.95 -10.97 24.17
CA ALA A 525 0.29 -11.71 23.93
C ALA A 525 0.29 -13.08 24.62
N ASP A 526 -0.23 -13.17 25.84
CA ASP A 526 -0.35 -14.45 26.58
C ASP A 526 -1.39 -15.36 25.93
N ASN A 527 -2.51 -14.81 25.44
CA ASN A 527 -3.48 -15.55 24.66
C ASN A 527 -2.87 -16.16 23.39
N LEU A 528 -2.12 -15.36 22.61
CA LEU A 528 -1.42 -15.84 21.43
C LEU A 528 -0.44 -16.97 21.77
N LYS A 529 0.33 -16.80 22.84
CA LYS A 529 1.26 -17.85 23.33
C LYS A 529 0.52 -19.14 23.66
N SER A 530 -0.59 -19.06 24.41
CA SER A 530 -1.42 -20.22 24.76
C SER A 530 -1.93 -20.97 23.51
N ILE A 531 -2.35 -20.24 22.47
CA ILE A 531 -2.76 -20.83 21.19
C ILE A 531 -1.60 -21.58 20.53
N LEU A 532 -0.41 -20.99 20.48
CA LEU A 532 0.78 -21.61 19.92
C LEU A 532 1.20 -22.85 20.68
N ASP A 533 1.18 -22.81 22.02
CA ASP A 533 1.52 -23.94 22.91
C ASP A 533 0.53 -25.11 22.72
N SER A 534 -0.77 -24.79 22.57
CA SER A 534 -1.82 -25.80 22.32
C SER A 534 -1.63 -26.54 21.00
N LEU A 535 -1.13 -25.86 19.96
CA LEU A 535 -0.83 -26.48 18.66
C LEU A 535 0.45 -27.29 18.68
N SER A 536 1.42 -26.96 19.52
CA SER A 536 2.64 -27.74 19.67
C SER A 536 2.39 -29.10 20.31
N ALA A 537 1.27 -29.26 21.02
CA ALA A 537 0.83 -30.52 21.63
C ALA A 537 0.02 -31.42 20.64
N ILE A 538 -0.23 -30.99 19.43
CA ILE A 538 -0.95 -31.71 18.37
C ILE A 538 0.03 -32.43 17.41
#